data_677a53cb1d360b65722562a371729d29
#
_entry.id   677a53cb1d360b65722562a371729d29
#
_cell.length_a   1.000
_cell.length_b   1.000
_cell.length_c   1.000
_cell.angle_alpha   90.00
_cell.angle_beta   90.00
_cell.angle_gamma   90.00
#
_symmetry.space_group_name_H-M   'P 1'
#
loop_
_entity.id
_entity.type
_entity.pdbx_description
1 polymer ?
#
loop_
_entity_poly.entity_id
_entity_poly.type
_entity_poly.pdbx_seq_one_letter_code
_entity_poly.pdbx_strand_id
1 'polypeptide(L)'
;MRVKAAKGFNVKDFELKGIQDLVKNINTHLDGLKIRSSKGMLHAAMFIRRDMEKTEPKIPVDTGNLRGSWFTNPVKGKFGPGVLMGFTAAYAVYVHENMEATFNRPGSGAKFFEAALLRNKREIVRIIKDSL
;
A
#
# COMPACT_ATOMS: atom_id res chain seq x y z
N MET A 1 3.15 2.21 17.43
CA MET A 1 3.40 2.60 18.84
C MET A 1 2.39 1.92 19.74
N ARG A 2 2.81 1.41 20.86
CA ARG A 2 1.90 0.85 21.87
C ARG A 2 2.04 1.67 23.16
N VAL A 3 0.91 1.80 23.88
CA VAL A 3 0.88 2.52 25.16
C VAL A 3 1.08 1.52 26.30
N LYS A 4 1.89 1.90 27.28
CA LYS A 4 2.14 1.09 28.49
C LYS A 4 1.75 1.89 29.72
N ALA A 5 1.24 1.20 30.75
CA ALA A 5 1.01 1.80 32.04
C ALA A 5 2.33 2.19 32.70
N ALA A 6 2.37 3.29 33.43
CA ALA A 6 3.57 3.75 34.14
C ALA A 6 3.97 2.76 35.23
N LYS A 7 5.27 2.42 35.30
CA LYS A 7 5.80 1.58 36.37
C LYS A 7 6.03 2.40 37.65
N GLY A 8 5.82 1.78 38.80
CA GLY A 8 6.07 2.41 40.10
C GLY A 8 5.01 3.43 40.53
N PHE A 9 3.96 3.57 39.77
CA PHE A 9 2.85 4.46 40.11
C PHE A 9 1.97 3.78 41.14
N ASN A 10 1.88 4.37 42.37
CA ASN A 10 1.13 3.80 43.45
C ASN A 10 -0.27 4.42 43.49
N VAL A 11 -1.27 3.71 42.91
CA VAL A 11 -2.68 4.12 42.89
C VAL A 11 -3.53 3.08 43.58
N LYS A 12 -4.73 3.50 44.02
CA LYS A 12 -5.74 2.58 44.56
C LYS A 12 -6.19 1.61 43.48
N ASP A 13 -6.59 0.40 43.88
CA ASP A 13 -6.88 -0.69 42.95
C ASP A 13 -7.86 -0.31 41.85
N PHE A 14 -8.93 0.43 42.17
CA PHE A 14 -9.91 0.86 41.16
C PHE A 14 -9.34 1.86 40.16
N GLU A 15 -8.44 2.74 40.58
CA GLU A 15 -7.76 3.70 39.71
C GLU A 15 -6.77 2.98 38.79
N LEU A 16 -6.03 2.00 39.32
CA LEU A 16 -5.10 1.18 38.53
C LEU A 16 -5.84 0.40 37.46
N LYS A 17 -6.98 -0.21 37.80
CA LYS A 17 -7.82 -0.92 36.84
C LYS A 17 -8.31 0.00 35.73
N GLY A 18 -8.77 1.21 36.07
CA GLY A 18 -9.21 2.20 35.08
C GLY A 18 -8.11 2.58 34.11
N ILE A 19 -6.87 2.78 34.61
CA ILE A 19 -5.70 3.06 33.78
C ILE A 19 -5.38 1.89 32.86
N GLN A 20 -5.40 0.66 33.38
CA GLN A 20 -5.15 -0.55 32.61
C GLN A 20 -6.18 -0.75 31.51
N ASP A 21 -7.47 -0.53 31.80
CA ASP A 21 -8.55 -0.62 30.82
C ASP A 21 -8.38 0.43 29.73
N LEU A 22 -8.01 1.66 30.08
CA LEU A 22 -7.72 2.72 29.12
C LEU A 22 -6.57 2.34 28.19
N VAL A 23 -5.46 1.87 28.73
CA VAL A 23 -4.29 1.42 27.94
C VAL A 23 -4.68 0.29 26.99
N LYS A 24 -5.45 -0.69 27.48
CA LYS A 24 -5.95 -1.79 26.65
C LYS A 24 -6.81 -1.29 25.50
N ASN A 25 -7.73 -0.37 25.77
CA ASN A 25 -8.62 0.19 24.74
C ASN A 25 -7.84 0.98 23.69
N ILE A 26 -6.87 1.78 24.11
CA ILE A 26 -6.01 2.53 23.20
C ILE A 26 -5.22 1.55 22.29
N ASN A 27 -4.61 0.50 22.87
CA ASN A 27 -3.85 -0.47 22.12
C ASN A 27 -4.73 -1.24 21.12
N THR A 28 -5.95 -1.61 21.51
CA THR A 28 -6.92 -2.26 20.62
C THR A 28 -7.28 -1.34 19.46
N HIS A 29 -7.48 -0.06 19.71
CA HIS A 29 -7.78 0.92 18.67
C HIS A 29 -6.60 1.08 17.69
N LEU A 30 -5.38 1.18 18.21
CA LEU A 30 -4.16 1.25 17.38
C LEU A 30 -3.98 0.02 16.49
N ASP A 31 -4.21 -1.17 17.04
CA ASP A 31 -4.13 -2.42 16.26
C ASP A 31 -5.19 -2.45 15.15
N GLY A 32 -6.39 -1.99 15.43
CA GLY A 32 -7.46 -1.85 14.45
C GLY A 32 -7.09 -0.89 13.31
N LEU A 33 -6.48 0.25 13.63
CA LEU A 33 -6.00 1.20 12.62
C LEU A 33 -4.94 0.59 11.72
N LYS A 34 -4.01 -0.20 12.27
CA LYS A 34 -2.99 -0.89 11.48
C LYS A 34 -3.60 -1.87 10.49
N ILE A 35 -4.58 -2.66 10.94
CA ILE A 35 -5.27 -3.64 10.07
C ILE A 35 -6.01 -2.93 8.95
N ARG A 36 -6.78 -1.90 9.26
CA ARG A 36 -7.56 -1.13 8.27
C ARG A 36 -6.64 -0.40 7.28
N SER A 37 -5.55 0.17 7.77
CA SER A 37 -4.54 0.82 6.93
C SER A 37 -3.91 -0.16 5.93
N SER A 38 -3.55 -1.37 6.38
CA SER A 38 -3.02 -2.41 5.48
C SER A 38 -4.02 -2.79 4.40
N LYS A 39 -5.29 -2.96 4.76
CA LYS A 39 -6.35 -3.24 3.77
C LYS A 39 -6.50 -2.10 2.77
N GLY A 40 -6.48 -0.87 3.24
CA GLY A 40 -6.56 0.32 2.38
C GLY A 40 -5.41 0.39 1.38
N MET A 41 -4.20 0.09 1.82
CA MET A 41 -3.03 0.07 0.95
C MET A 41 -3.12 -1.03 -0.11
N LEU A 42 -3.63 -2.21 0.25
CA LEU A 42 -3.86 -3.29 -0.72
C LEU A 42 -4.92 -2.89 -1.75
N HIS A 43 -6.01 -2.26 -1.32
CA HIS A 43 -7.04 -1.74 -2.24
C HIS A 43 -6.47 -0.68 -3.18
N ALA A 44 -5.62 0.21 -2.67
CA ALA A 44 -4.94 1.21 -3.49
C ALA A 44 -4.01 0.55 -4.52
N ALA A 45 -3.28 -0.49 -4.14
CA ALA A 45 -2.43 -1.24 -5.06
C ALA A 45 -3.25 -1.90 -6.18
N MET A 46 -4.40 -2.48 -5.85
CA MET A 46 -5.30 -3.06 -6.83
C MET A 46 -5.87 -1.99 -7.78
N PHE A 47 -6.18 -0.81 -7.26
CA PHE A 47 -6.64 0.31 -8.06
C PHE A 47 -5.57 0.74 -9.07
N ILE A 48 -4.32 0.88 -8.63
CA ILE A 48 -3.18 1.23 -9.50
C ILE A 48 -3.01 0.17 -10.59
N ARG A 49 -3.07 -1.10 -10.22
CA ARG A 49 -2.94 -2.21 -11.17
C ARG A 49 -4.01 -2.14 -12.26
N ARG A 50 -5.24 -1.87 -11.87
CA ARG A 50 -6.36 -1.74 -12.81
C ARG A 50 -6.19 -0.52 -13.72
N ASP A 51 -5.73 0.58 -13.15
CA ASP A 51 -5.50 1.81 -13.90
C ASP A 51 -4.42 1.65 -14.97
N MET A 52 -3.35 0.92 -14.69
CA MET A 52 -2.31 0.60 -15.68
C MET A 52 -2.83 -0.24 -16.85
N GLU A 53 -3.93 -0.96 -16.68
CA GLU A 53 -4.56 -1.71 -17.77
C GLU A 53 -5.46 -0.84 -18.64
N LYS A 54 -6.03 0.23 -18.11
CA LYS A 54 -7.10 1.01 -18.75
C LYS A 54 -6.68 2.38 -19.23
N THR A 55 -5.71 3.01 -18.56
CA THR A 55 -5.35 4.40 -18.80
C THR A 55 -3.95 4.49 -19.41
N GLU A 56 -3.81 5.30 -20.45
CA GLU A 56 -2.52 5.49 -21.11
C GLU A 56 -1.52 6.27 -20.26
N PRO A 57 -0.23 5.93 -20.26
CA PRO A 57 0.37 4.77 -20.94
C PRO A 57 0.01 3.46 -20.25
N LYS A 58 -0.52 2.50 -21.00
CA LYS A 58 -0.91 1.19 -20.50
C LYS A 58 0.29 0.27 -20.39
N ILE A 59 0.15 -0.79 -19.58
CA ILE A 59 1.19 -1.83 -19.50
C ILE A 59 1.39 -2.43 -20.90
N PRO A 60 2.62 -2.47 -21.41
CA PRO A 60 2.90 -3.18 -22.66
C PRO A 60 2.62 -4.67 -22.54
N VAL A 61 2.00 -5.25 -23.54
CA VAL A 61 1.69 -6.69 -23.60
C VAL A 61 2.20 -7.25 -24.91
N ASP A 62 3.14 -8.19 -24.80
CA ASP A 62 3.59 -8.99 -25.94
C ASP A 62 3.19 -10.45 -25.70
N THR A 63 3.83 -11.11 -24.75
CA THR A 63 3.51 -12.48 -24.36
C THR A 63 2.62 -12.58 -23.13
N GLY A 64 2.38 -11.45 -22.45
CA GLY A 64 1.66 -11.41 -21.17
C GLY A 64 2.52 -11.68 -19.95
N ASN A 65 3.80 -11.97 -20.10
CA ASN A 65 4.69 -12.29 -18.99
C ASN A 65 4.90 -11.10 -18.04
N LEU A 66 5.07 -9.90 -18.58
CA LEU A 66 5.19 -8.69 -17.77
C LEU A 66 3.92 -8.43 -16.98
N ARG A 67 2.78 -8.40 -17.65
CA ARG A 67 1.47 -8.20 -17.03
C ARG A 67 1.21 -9.22 -15.92
N GLY A 68 1.50 -10.48 -16.16
CA GLY A 68 1.30 -11.58 -15.22
C GLY A 68 2.28 -11.60 -14.05
N SER A 69 3.37 -10.82 -14.12
CA SER A 69 4.39 -10.81 -13.07
C SER A 69 4.11 -9.80 -11.95
N TRP A 70 2.98 -9.13 -11.96
CA TRP A 70 2.58 -8.21 -10.90
C TRP A 70 2.46 -8.90 -9.55
N PHE A 71 2.93 -8.26 -8.50
CA PHE A 71 2.79 -8.76 -7.14
C PHE A 71 2.50 -7.63 -6.16
N THR A 72 1.87 -7.98 -5.05
CA THR A 72 1.69 -7.11 -3.89
C THR A 72 1.98 -7.92 -2.64
N ASN A 73 2.82 -7.39 -1.75
CA ASN A 73 3.16 -8.02 -0.48
C ASN A 73 2.99 -7.03 0.66
N PRO A 74 2.21 -7.37 1.71
CA PRO A 74 2.20 -6.57 2.92
C PRO A 74 3.57 -6.61 3.58
N VAL A 75 4.04 -5.45 4.04
CA VAL A 75 5.33 -5.33 4.72
C VAL A 75 5.18 -4.51 6.00
N LYS A 76 6.11 -4.69 6.94
CA LYS A 76 6.22 -3.85 8.14
C LYS A 76 7.28 -2.79 7.87
N GLY A 77 6.85 -1.55 7.73
CA GLY A 77 7.74 -0.43 7.52
C GLY A 77 8.19 0.20 8.84
N LYS A 78 9.17 1.10 8.75
CA LYS A 78 9.67 1.85 9.90
C LYS A 78 8.57 2.65 10.60
N PHE A 79 7.61 3.16 9.87
CA PHE A 79 6.53 4.01 10.37
C PHE A 79 5.18 3.30 10.46
N GLY A 80 5.16 1.99 10.28
CA GLY A 80 3.95 1.19 10.36
C GLY A 80 3.79 0.25 9.17
N PRO A 81 2.57 -0.26 8.94
CA PRO A 81 2.32 -1.19 7.84
C PRO A 81 2.52 -0.51 6.48
N GLY A 82 2.93 -1.30 5.51
CA GLY A 82 3.09 -0.86 4.13
C GLY A 82 2.75 -1.98 3.16
N VAL A 83 2.81 -1.67 1.88
CA VAL A 83 2.63 -2.65 0.80
C VAL A 83 3.76 -2.47 -0.21
N LEU A 84 4.46 -3.56 -0.47
CA LEU A 84 5.42 -3.63 -1.57
C LEU A 84 4.68 -4.13 -2.81
N MET A 85 4.81 -3.43 -3.92
CA MET A 85 4.15 -3.79 -5.18
C MET A 85 5.11 -3.59 -6.35
N GLY A 86 4.95 -4.38 -7.38
CA GLY A 86 5.81 -4.30 -8.55
C GLY A 86 5.63 -5.47 -9.51
N PHE A 87 6.63 -5.66 -10.34
CA PHE A 87 6.70 -6.72 -11.34
C PHE A 87 7.94 -7.56 -11.12
N THR A 88 7.80 -8.89 -11.19
CA THR A 88 8.92 -9.83 -11.02
C THR A 88 9.64 -10.17 -12.31
N ALA A 89 9.08 -9.83 -13.48
CA ALA A 89 9.73 -10.10 -14.75
C ALA A 89 11.11 -9.44 -14.83
N ALA A 90 12.13 -10.20 -15.22
CA ALA A 90 13.51 -9.72 -15.21
C ALA A 90 13.74 -8.51 -16.13
N TYR A 91 12.95 -8.38 -17.18
CA TYR A 91 13.04 -7.28 -18.15
C TYR A 91 12.11 -6.09 -17.83
N ALA A 92 11.41 -6.11 -16.70
CA ALA A 92 10.41 -5.09 -16.37
C ALA A 92 11.00 -3.68 -16.34
N VAL A 93 12.16 -3.51 -15.72
CA VAL A 93 12.85 -2.22 -15.65
C VAL A 93 13.18 -1.70 -17.05
N TYR A 94 13.71 -2.55 -17.90
CA TYR A 94 14.05 -2.19 -19.28
C TYR A 94 12.81 -1.69 -20.04
N VAL A 95 11.71 -2.43 -19.97
CA VAL A 95 10.45 -2.05 -20.64
C VAL A 95 9.92 -0.74 -20.09
N HIS A 96 9.94 -0.57 -18.78
CA HIS A 96 9.45 0.64 -18.12
C HIS A 96 10.26 1.88 -18.49
N GLU A 97 11.56 1.76 -18.58
CA GLU A 97 12.47 2.89 -18.78
C GLU A 97 12.76 3.24 -20.24
N ASN A 98 12.44 2.35 -21.18
CA ASN A 98 12.77 2.55 -22.60
C ASN A 98 11.75 3.48 -23.27
N MET A 99 12.05 4.76 -23.26
CA MET A 99 11.18 5.81 -23.84
C MET A 99 11.07 5.77 -25.35
N GLU A 100 12.04 5.13 -26.01
CA GLU A 100 12.10 5.07 -27.49
C GLU A 100 11.41 3.81 -28.06
N ALA A 101 11.07 2.85 -27.20
CA ALA A 101 10.44 1.63 -27.65
C ALA A 101 9.00 1.86 -28.10
N THR A 102 8.59 1.15 -29.14
CA THR A 102 7.19 1.04 -29.55
C THR A 102 6.67 -0.33 -29.15
N PHE A 103 5.41 -0.37 -28.73
CA PHE A 103 4.79 -1.59 -28.24
C PHE A 103 3.56 -1.94 -29.08
N ASN A 104 3.30 -3.24 -29.22
CA ASN A 104 2.20 -3.75 -30.07
C ASN A 104 0.82 -3.41 -29.54
N ARG A 105 0.66 -3.38 -28.21
CA ARG A 105 -0.65 -3.04 -27.60
C ARG A 105 -0.94 -1.56 -27.79
N PRO A 106 -2.09 -1.19 -28.41
CA PRO A 106 -2.46 0.23 -28.54
C PRO A 106 -2.59 0.91 -27.18
N GLY A 107 -2.03 2.12 -27.09
CA GLY A 107 -2.08 2.91 -25.85
C GLY A 107 -1.04 2.50 -24.80
N SER A 108 -0.23 1.49 -25.05
CA SER A 108 0.87 1.14 -24.15
C SER A 108 2.09 2.03 -24.38
N GLY A 109 2.92 2.15 -23.35
CA GLY A 109 4.10 2.98 -23.43
C GLY A 109 5.00 2.83 -22.22
N ALA A 110 6.19 3.42 -22.29
CA ALA A 110 7.13 3.47 -21.19
C ALA A 110 6.57 4.28 -20.00
N LYS A 111 7.17 4.09 -18.83
CA LYS A 111 6.78 4.80 -17.59
C LYS A 111 5.32 4.56 -17.17
N PHE A 112 4.75 3.46 -17.57
CA PHE A 112 3.35 3.12 -17.27
C PHE A 112 3.06 3.05 -15.76
N PHE A 113 3.97 2.49 -14.97
CA PHE A 113 3.82 2.38 -13.51
C PHE A 113 3.97 3.74 -12.85
N GLU A 114 5.04 4.46 -13.16
CA GLU A 114 5.30 5.79 -12.62
C GLU A 114 4.15 6.74 -12.95
N ALA A 115 3.67 6.73 -14.18
CA ALA A 115 2.54 7.55 -14.61
C ALA A 115 1.28 7.23 -13.82
N ALA A 116 0.99 5.95 -13.58
CA ALA A 116 -0.16 5.52 -12.78
C ALA A 116 -0.07 6.04 -11.34
N LEU A 117 1.10 5.95 -10.73
CA LEU A 117 1.32 6.45 -9.38
C LEU A 117 1.14 7.97 -9.30
N LEU A 118 1.72 8.70 -10.23
CA LEU A 118 1.69 10.17 -10.21
C LEU A 118 0.29 10.73 -10.45
N ARG A 119 -0.45 10.21 -11.44
CA ARG A 119 -1.80 10.71 -11.73
C ARG A 119 -2.83 10.34 -10.67
N ASN A 120 -2.58 9.29 -9.89
CA ASN A 120 -3.52 8.76 -8.91
C ASN A 120 -3.14 9.07 -7.45
N LYS A 121 -2.22 9.97 -7.20
CA LYS A 121 -1.75 10.29 -5.83
C LYS A 121 -2.90 10.62 -4.88
N ARG A 122 -3.82 11.48 -5.30
CA ARG A 122 -4.98 11.89 -4.48
C ARG A 122 -5.93 10.74 -4.24
N GLU A 123 -6.18 9.94 -5.26
CA GLU A 123 -7.08 8.79 -5.18
C GLU A 123 -6.52 7.70 -4.25
N ILE A 124 -5.22 7.45 -4.33
CA ILE A 124 -4.53 6.52 -3.43
C ILE A 124 -4.73 6.93 -1.96
N VAL A 125 -4.48 8.19 -1.66
CA VAL A 125 -4.66 8.72 -0.30
C VAL A 125 -6.12 8.60 0.14
N ARG A 126 -7.06 8.91 -0.74
CA ARG A 126 -8.50 8.80 -0.45
C ARG A 126 -8.90 7.36 -0.13
N ILE A 127 -8.46 6.40 -0.93
CA ILE A 127 -8.76 4.98 -0.72
C ILE A 127 -8.24 4.52 0.65
N ILE A 128 -7.02 4.89 1.02
CA ILE A 128 -6.42 4.53 2.30
C ILE A 128 -7.19 5.19 3.46
N LYS A 129 -7.51 6.48 3.34
CA LYS A 129 -8.28 7.20 4.37
C LYS A 129 -9.67 6.60 4.57
N ASP A 130 -10.36 6.26 3.50
CA ASP A 130 -11.72 5.70 3.57
C ASP A 130 -11.76 4.32 4.22
N SER A 131 -10.63 3.62 4.28
CA SER A 131 -10.52 2.32 4.96
C SER A 131 -10.24 2.42 6.46
N LEU A 132 -9.89 3.60 6.94
CA LEU A 132 -9.63 3.84 8.39
C LEU A 132 -10.96 4.03 9.20
#